data_c5fd0601dd2cbfe73a362b8c8ccbf483
#
_entry.id   c5fd0601dd2cbfe73a362b8c8ccbf483
#
_cell.length_a   1.000
_cell.length_b   1.000
_cell.length_c   1.000
_cell.angle_alpha   90.00
_cell.angle_beta   90.00
_cell.angle_gamma   90.00
#
_symmetry.space_group_name_H-M   'P 1'
#
loop_
_entity.id
_entity.type
_entity.pdbx_description
1 polymer ?
#
loop_
_entity_poly.entity_id
_entity_poly.type
_entity_poly.pdbx_seq_one_letter_code
_entity_poly.pdbx_strand_id
1 'polypeptide(L)'
;LYAKRGTPLHSLICGGAQERGMRAGTENLPAIAGMAAALREACANLEQNAAYVAGLRDRLIAGLETIPHSLLSGDRKNRLAGNVNFCFEGVEGEDLLLDAKGICASSGSACTSGSLEPSHVLLAVGVPYEAAHGSLRLSLSAENTPEEVEYLLKAVPEVVTRLRSMSPVWRDLEEGRKSHVI
;
A
#
# COMPACT_ATOMS: atom_id res chain seq x y z
N LEU A 1 -7.14 19.70 10.87
CA LEU A 1 -8.14 18.78 11.44
C LEU A 1 -9.54 19.22 11.03
N TYR A 2 -10.34 18.30 10.49
CA TYR A 2 -11.78 18.51 10.33
C TYR A 2 -12.51 17.94 11.55
N ALA A 3 -13.37 18.73 12.15
CA ALA A 3 -14.22 18.29 13.24
C ALA A 3 -15.64 18.83 13.02
N LYS A 4 -16.65 17.95 13.12
CA LYS A 4 -18.05 18.35 13.06
C LYS A 4 -18.37 19.24 14.28
N ARG A 5 -19.24 20.26 14.09
CA ARG A 5 -19.65 21.12 15.19
C ARG A 5 -20.22 20.28 16.35
N GLY A 6 -19.78 20.54 17.58
CA GLY A 6 -20.22 19.83 18.78
C GLY A 6 -19.40 18.56 19.09
N THR A 7 -18.44 18.18 18.27
CA THR A 7 -17.52 17.10 18.63
C THR A 7 -16.68 17.52 19.83
N PRO A 8 -16.68 16.78 20.95
CA PRO A 8 -15.87 17.09 22.10
C PRO A 8 -14.38 16.86 21.77
N LEU A 9 -13.58 17.91 21.86
CA LEU A 9 -12.14 17.87 21.64
C LEU A 9 -11.44 18.49 22.86
N HIS A 10 -10.33 17.88 23.25
CA HIS A 10 -9.44 18.40 24.26
C HIS A 10 -8.17 18.94 23.62
N SER A 11 -7.75 20.15 24.04
CA SER A 11 -6.47 20.70 23.60
C SER A 11 -5.32 19.87 24.15
N LEU A 12 -4.41 19.45 23.28
CA LEU A 12 -3.16 18.78 23.67
C LEU A 12 -2.02 19.77 23.90
N ILE A 13 -2.08 20.94 23.23
CA ILE A 13 -1.07 21.99 23.36
C ILE A 13 -1.75 23.19 24.01
N CYS A 14 -1.47 23.38 25.30
CA CYS A 14 -2.02 24.45 26.11
C CYS A 14 -1.16 25.71 26.02
N GLY A 15 -1.78 26.89 26.16
CA GLY A 15 -1.11 28.20 26.12
C GLY A 15 -2.06 29.30 25.73
N GLY A 16 -1.73 30.08 24.69
CA GLY A 16 -2.56 31.17 24.18
C GLY A 16 -3.90 30.72 23.59
N ALA A 17 -4.77 31.68 23.31
CA ALA A 17 -6.13 31.44 22.84
C ALA A 17 -6.28 31.19 21.34
N GLN A 18 -5.19 30.92 20.62
CA GLN A 18 -5.21 30.67 19.18
C GLN A 18 -6.11 29.46 18.88
N GLU A 19 -6.66 29.40 17.66
CA GLU A 19 -7.60 28.36 17.23
C GLU A 19 -8.76 28.16 18.24
N ARG A 20 -9.30 29.27 18.76
CA ARG A 20 -10.39 29.28 19.78
C ARG A 20 -10.02 28.53 21.07
N GLY A 21 -8.76 28.57 21.46
CA GLY A 21 -8.23 27.85 22.63
C GLY A 21 -7.98 26.36 22.41
N MET A 22 -8.17 25.87 21.19
CA MET A 22 -8.01 24.45 20.88
C MET A 22 -6.56 24.05 20.58
N ARG A 23 -5.75 25.01 20.13
CA ARG A 23 -4.35 24.77 19.79
C ARG A 23 -3.55 26.07 19.96
N ALA A 24 -2.79 26.15 21.02
CA ALA A 24 -1.95 27.31 21.32
C ALA A 24 -0.75 27.42 20.35
N GLY A 25 -0.19 28.61 20.25
CA GLY A 25 0.95 28.97 19.42
C GLY A 25 0.52 29.69 18.14
N THR A 26 1.41 30.56 17.65
CA THR A 26 1.18 31.34 16.42
C THR A 26 0.89 30.42 15.24
N GLU A 27 -0.08 30.78 14.42
CA GLU A 27 -0.50 30.03 13.25
C GLU A 27 0.62 29.97 12.21
N ASN A 28 0.87 28.80 11.66
CA ASN A 28 1.83 28.59 10.60
C ASN A 28 1.23 29.01 9.24
N LEU A 29 1.19 30.31 8.97
CA LEU A 29 0.61 30.87 7.74
C LEU A 29 1.20 30.28 6.45
N PRO A 30 2.53 30.08 6.32
CA PRO A 30 3.09 29.45 5.13
C PRO A 30 2.54 28.03 4.89
N ALA A 31 2.43 27.20 5.93
CA ALA A 31 1.89 25.86 5.82
C ALA A 31 0.38 25.87 5.52
N ILE A 32 -0.38 26.80 6.09
CA ILE A 32 -1.81 26.97 5.81
C ILE A 32 -2.02 27.37 4.33
N ALA A 33 -1.25 28.33 3.84
CA ALA A 33 -1.32 28.75 2.44
C ALA A 33 -0.92 27.61 1.48
N GLY A 34 0.15 26.87 1.80
CA GLY A 34 0.61 25.71 1.03
C GLY A 34 -0.46 24.61 0.98
N MET A 35 -1.08 24.28 2.12
CA MET A 35 -2.17 23.31 2.19
C MET A 35 -3.37 23.75 1.34
N ALA A 36 -3.75 25.04 1.39
CA ALA A 36 -4.86 25.55 0.60
C ALA A 36 -4.58 25.48 -0.91
N ALA A 37 -3.35 25.77 -1.33
CA ALA A 37 -2.93 25.69 -2.74
C ALA A 37 -2.94 24.22 -3.21
N ALA A 38 -2.33 23.31 -2.46
CA ALA A 38 -2.29 21.88 -2.78
C ALA A 38 -3.70 21.25 -2.84
N LEU A 39 -4.59 21.61 -1.89
CA LEU A 39 -5.96 21.13 -1.88
C LEU A 39 -6.74 21.63 -3.10
N ARG A 40 -6.56 22.89 -3.49
CA ARG A 40 -7.21 23.45 -4.70
C ARG A 40 -6.78 22.69 -5.95
N GLU A 41 -5.50 22.45 -6.11
CA GLU A 41 -4.94 21.69 -7.24
C GLU A 41 -5.45 20.25 -7.26
N ALA A 42 -5.39 19.57 -6.12
CA ALA A 42 -5.88 18.19 -5.99
C ALA A 42 -7.37 18.07 -6.32
N CYS A 43 -8.21 19.00 -5.85
CA CYS A 43 -9.64 19.01 -6.15
C CYS A 43 -9.94 19.33 -7.62
N ALA A 44 -9.18 20.23 -8.23
CA ALA A 44 -9.38 20.60 -9.64
C ALA A 44 -9.10 19.43 -10.60
N ASN A 45 -8.16 18.56 -10.25
CA ASN A 45 -7.71 17.44 -11.10
C ASN A 45 -8.20 16.07 -10.60
N LEU A 46 -9.05 16.02 -9.56
CA LEU A 46 -9.40 14.80 -8.83
C LEU A 46 -9.91 13.69 -9.75
N GLU A 47 -10.92 13.97 -10.56
CA GLU A 47 -11.56 12.97 -11.42
C GLU A 47 -10.61 12.46 -12.50
N GLN A 48 -9.89 13.38 -13.15
CA GLN A 48 -8.92 13.02 -14.19
C GLN A 48 -7.77 12.19 -13.64
N ASN A 49 -7.19 12.62 -12.53
CA ASN A 49 -6.09 11.89 -11.88
C ASN A 49 -6.56 10.53 -11.37
N ALA A 50 -7.74 10.46 -10.75
CA ALA A 50 -8.29 9.20 -10.27
C ALA A 50 -8.53 8.20 -11.40
N ALA A 51 -9.08 8.65 -12.53
CA ALA A 51 -9.30 7.79 -13.69
C ALA A 51 -7.98 7.31 -14.31
N TYR A 52 -7.00 8.20 -14.46
CA TYR A 52 -5.68 7.86 -14.98
C TYR A 52 -4.97 6.81 -14.11
N VAL A 53 -4.90 7.09 -12.80
CA VAL A 53 -4.24 6.20 -11.84
C VAL A 53 -4.97 4.86 -11.72
N ALA A 54 -6.31 4.85 -11.80
CA ALA A 54 -7.07 3.62 -11.83
C ALA A 54 -6.74 2.76 -13.06
N GLY A 55 -6.52 3.38 -14.22
CA GLY A 55 -6.08 2.67 -15.43
C GLY A 55 -4.71 2.00 -15.26
N LEU A 56 -3.75 2.71 -14.66
CA LEU A 56 -2.43 2.14 -14.33
C LEU A 56 -2.55 0.99 -13.31
N ARG A 57 -3.36 1.19 -12.26
CA ARG A 57 -3.66 0.17 -11.25
C ARG A 57 -4.24 -1.10 -11.88
N ASP A 58 -5.25 -0.96 -12.71
CA ASP A 58 -5.96 -2.11 -13.29
C ASP A 58 -5.05 -2.91 -14.22
N ARG A 59 -4.18 -2.21 -14.97
CA ARG A 59 -3.14 -2.86 -15.78
C ARG A 59 -2.15 -3.65 -14.91
N LEU A 60 -1.69 -3.04 -13.82
CA LEU A 60 -0.77 -3.69 -12.87
C LEU A 60 -1.43 -4.91 -12.21
N ILE A 61 -2.68 -4.79 -11.77
CA ILE A 61 -3.43 -5.90 -11.19
C ILE A 61 -3.54 -7.05 -12.20
N ALA A 62 -3.97 -6.77 -13.43
CA ALA A 62 -4.14 -7.79 -14.45
C ALA A 62 -2.84 -8.55 -14.75
N GLY A 63 -1.70 -7.85 -14.75
CA GLY A 63 -0.40 -8.49 -14.96
C GLY A 63 0.09 -9.29 -13.74
N LEU A 64 -0.07 -8.79 -12.53
CA LEU A 64 0.36 -9.50 -11.33
C LEU A 64 -0.49 -10.74 -11.03
N GLU A 65 -1.77 -10.76 -11.42
CA GLU A 65 -2.64 -11.94 -11.33
C GLU A 65 -2.16 -13.11 -12.20
N THR A 66 -1.30 -12.88 -13.18
CA THR A 66 -0.71 -13.97 -13.98
C THR A 66 0.36 -14.77 -13.23
N ILE A 67 0.84 -14.26 -12.11
CA ILE A 67 1.81 -14.98 -11.26
C ILE A 67 1.06 -16.09 -10.53
N PRO A 68 1.43 -17.36 -10.68
CA PRO A 68 0.78 -18.46 -9.98
C PRO A 68 0.84 -18.26 -8.46
N HIS A 69 -0.21 -18.68 -7.74
CA HIS A 69 -0.30 -18.56 -6.29
C HIS A 69 -0.03 -17.11 -5.82
N SER A 70 -0.73 -16.18 -6.46
CA SER A 70 -0.81 -14.79 -6.06
C SER A 70 -2.26 -14.41 -5.73
N LEU A 71 -2.45 -13.58 -4.73
CA LEU A 71 -3.76 -13.13 -4.25
C LEU A 71 -3.82 -11.62 -4.21
N LEU A 72 -4.77 -11.03 -4.95
CA LEU A 72 -5.12 -9.62 -4.80
C LEU A 72 -5.82 -9.40 -3.46
N SER A 73 -5.23 -8.59 -2.58
CA SER A 73 -5.80 -8.29 -1.27
C SER A 73 -6.91 -7.25 -1.39
N GLY A 74 -8.06 -7.53 -0.75
CA GLY A 74 -9.23 -6.65 -0.72
C GLY A 74 -10.10 -6.70 -1.98
N ASP A 75 -11.14 -5.87 -2.00
CA ASP A 75 -12.10 -5.82 -3.11
C ASP A 75 -11.49 -5.27 -4.40
N ARG A 76 -11.80 -5.88 -5.54
CA ARG A 76 -11.25 -5.49 -6.85
C ARG A 76 -11.78 -4.14 -7.34
N LYS A 77 -13.04 -3.82 -7.03
CA LYS A 77 -13.74 -2.61 -7.52
C LYS A 77 -13.72 -1.50 -6.49
N ASN A 78 -14.02 -1.84 -5.24
CA ASN A 78 -14.15 -0.88 -4.15
C ASN A 78 -12.79 -0.65 -3.48
N ARG A 79 -11.88 0.04 -4.19
CA ARG A 79 -10.54 0.36 -3.70
C ARG A 79 -10.10 1.74 -4.12
N LEU A 80 -9.10 2.29 -3.44
CA LEU A 80 -8.46 3.54 -3.83
C LEU A 80 -7.84 3.41 -5.22
N ALA A 81 -7.88 4.50 -6.00
CA ALA A 81 -7.41 4.51 -7.38
C ALA A 81 -5.97 3.99 -7.54
N GLY A 82 -5.07 4.38 -6.64
CA GLY A 82 -3.65 4.03 -6.74
C GLY A 82 -3.20 2.86 -5.85
N ASN A 83 -4.10 2.14 -5.20
CA ASN A 83 -3.68 1.07 -4.27
C ASN A 83 -3.70 -0.30 -4.94
N VAL A 84 -2.54 -0.97 -4.94
CA VAL A 84 -2.36 -2.38 -5.34
C VAL A 84 -1.68 -3.11 -4.19
N ASN A 85 -2.30 -4.16 -3.68
CA ASN A 85 -1.69 -5.03 -2.69
C ASN A 85 -1.88 -6.48 -3.13
N PHE A 86 -0.79 -7.19 -3.28
CA PHE A 86 -0.74 -8.62 -3.58
C PHE A 86 -0.03 -9.38 -2.48
N CYS A 87 -0.48 -10.60 -2.26
CA CYS A 87 0.24 -11.59 -1.48
C CYS A 87 0.73 -12.69 -2.43
N PHE A 88 1.99 -13.07 -2.29
CA PHE A 88 2.63 -14.12 -3.07
C PHE A 88 3.00 -15.26 -2.13
N GLU A 89 2.40 -16.43 -2.33
CA GLU A 89 2.68 -17.59 -1.49
C GLU A 89 4.12 -18.08 -1.66
N GLY A 90 4.74 -18.48 -0.55
CA GLY A 90 6.10 -19.05 -0.53
C GLY A 90 7.24 -18.03 -0.56
N VAL A 91 6.94 -16.74 -0.36
CA VAL A 91 7.94 -15.66 -0.23
C VAL A 91 7.64 -14.79 0.99
N GLU A 92 8.63 -14.07 1.47
CA GLU A 92 8.50 -13.07 2.52
C GLU A 92 8.46 -11.66 1.92
N GLY A 93 7.56 -10.81 2.42
CA GLY A 93 7.39 -9.45 1.92
C GLY A 93 8.63 -8.57 2.10
N GLU A 94 9.39 -8.77 3.17
CA GLU A 94 10.66 -8.06 3.39
C GLU A 94 11.70 -8.43 2.33
N ASP A 95 11.81 -9.71 1.98
CA ASP A 95 12.73 -10.17 0.94
C ASP A 95 12.33 -9.60 -0.43
N LEU A 96 11.01 -9.49 -0.71
CA LEU A 96 10.52 -8.82 -1.92
C LEU A 96 11.01 -7.37 -2.01
N LEU A 97 10.98 -6.63 -0.90
CA LEU A 97 11.44 -5.24 -0.86
C LEU A 97 12.96 -5.12 -1.05
N LEU A 98 13.74 -6.01 -0.43
CA LEU A 98 15.20 -6.00 -0.52
C LEU A 98 15.69 -6.35 -1.93
N ASP A 99 14.98 -7.26 -2.59
CA ASP A 99 15.33 -7.78 -3.90
C ASP A 99 14.81 -6.94 -5.07
N ALA A 100 13.72 -6.20 -4.85
CA ALA A 100 13.09 -5.35 -5.87
C ALA A 100 13.87 -4.02 -6.06
N LYS A 101 15.12 -4.11 -6.49
CA LYS A 101 16.01 -2.95 -6.70
C LYS A 101 15.39 -1.94 -7.66
N GLY A 102 15.39 -0.67 -7.24
CA GLY A 102 14.82 0.44 -8.01
C GLY A 102 13.30 0.57 -7.90
N ILE A 103 12.64 -0.22 -7.06
CA ILE A 103 11.21 -0.14 -6.79
C ILE A 103 11.00 0.36 -5.35
N CYS A 104 10.23 1.44 -5.20
CA CYS A 104 9.75 1.91 -3.91
C CYS A 104 8.40 1.23 -3.61
N ALA A 105 8.40 0.31 -2.66
CA ALA A 105 7.22 -0.45 -2.27
C ALA A 105 7.15 -0.58 -0.74
N SER A 106 6.09 -1.18 -0.23
CA SER A 106 5.93 -1.50 1.18
C SER A 106 5.45 -2.93 1.33
N SER A 107 5.88 -3.62 2.37
CA SER A 107 5.22 -4.83 2.86
C SER A 107 4.00 -4.48 3.72
N GLY A 108 3.23 -5.48 4.12
CA GLY A 108 1.94 -5.29 4.79
C GLY A 108 1.97 -4.43 6.06
N SER A 109 3.09 -4.34 6.77
CA SER A 109 3.16 -3.67 8.07
C SER A 109 4.52 -3.01 8.31
N ALA A 110 4.76 -1.88 7.66
CA ALA A 110 6.00 -1.11 7.81
C ALA A 110 6.26 -0.64 9.27
N CYS A 111 5.21 -0.49 10.08
CA CYS A 111 5.32 -0.03 11.48
C CYS A 111 5.62 -1.15 12.49
N THR A 112 5.52 -2.39 12.09
CA THR A 112 5.83 -3.58 12.89
C THR A 112 7.07 -4.30 12.36
N SER A 113 7.97 -3.59 11.67
CA SER A 113 9.27 -4.11 11.28
C SER A 113 9.99 -4.65 12.51
N GLY A 114 10.09 -5.97 12.62
CA GLY A 114 10.56 -6.71 13.80
C GLY A 114 9.49 -7.58 14.49
N SER A 115 8.21 -7.49 14.09
CA SER A 115 7.18 -8.45 14.43
C SER A 115 7.11 -9.53 13.36
N LEU A 116 7.17 -10.79 13.76
CA LEU A 116 6.95 -11.94 12.88
C LEU A 116 5.46 -12.08 12.46
N GLU A 117 4.59 -11.19 12.95
CA GLU A 117 3.15 -11.25 12.69
C GLU A 117 2.78 -10.51 11.39
N PRO A 118 1.94 -11.11 10.54
CA PRO A 118 1.47 -10.44 9.33
C PRO A 118 0.54 -9.27 9.67
N SER A 119 0.28 -8.41 8.69
CA SER A 119 -0.60 -7.24 8.88
C SER A 119 -2.00 -7.66 9.34
N HIS A 120 -2.42 -7.14 10.49
CA HIS A 120 -3.79 -7.34 11.00
C HIS A 120 -4.86 -6.83 10.03
N VAL A 121 -4.53 -5.85 9.17
CA VAL A 121 -5.44 -5.36 8.13
C VAL A 121 -5.64 -6.41 7.05
N LEU A 122 -4.58 -7.10 6.61
CA LEU A 122 -4.68 -8.19 5.64
C LEU A 122 -5.51 -9.35 6.19
N LEU A 123 -5.29 -9.72 7.44
CA LEU A 123 -6.10 -10.77 8.11
C LEU A 123 -7.56 -10.34 8.20
N ALA A 124 -7.85 -9.09 8.55
CA ALA A 124 -9.21 -8.57 8.66
C ALA A 124 -9.97 -8.53 7.32
N VAL A 125 -9.27 -8.39 6.18
CA VAL A 125 -9.88 -8.48 4.84
C VAL A 125 -9.90 -9.90 4.29
N GLY A 126 -9.54 -10.90 5.09
CA GLY A 126 -9.69 -12.32 4.76
C GLY A 126 -8.50 -12.96 4.04
N VAL A 127 -7.34 -12.32 4.02
CA VAL A 127 -6.12 -12.94 3.49
C VAL A 127 -5.69 -14.07 4.44
N PRO A 128 -5.39 -15.29 3.95
CA PRO A 128 -4.85 -16.36 4.78
C PRO A 128 -3.57 -15.95 5.49
N TYR A 129 -3.37 -16.41 6.73
CA TYR A 129 -2.24 -16.04 7.57
C TYR A 129 -0.90 -16.27 6.87
N GLU A 130 -0.72 -17.45 6.31
CA GLU A 130 0.50 -17.88 5.63
C GLU A 130 0.78 -17.03 4.37
N ALA A 131 -0.26 -16.67 3.63
CA ALA A 131 -0.13 -15.83 2.44
C ALA A 131 0.14 -14.36 2.76
N ALA A 132 -0.35 -13.88 3.91
CA ALA A 132 -0.20 -12.48 4.31
C ALA A 132 1.25 -12.07 4.57
N HIS A 133 2.14 -13.03 4.86
CA HIS A 133 3.59 -12.80 4.99
C HIS A 133 4.22 -12.34 3.66
N GLY A 134 3.77 -12.87 2.53
CA GLY A 134 4.25 -12.53 1.20
C GLY A 134 3.63 -11.27 0.61
N SER A 135 3.22 -10.31 1.44
CA SER A 135 2.51 -9.12 0.96
C SER A 135 3.44 -8.07 0.36
N LEU A 136 3.03 -7.53 -0.80
CA LEU A 136 3.65 -6.39 -1.48
C LEU A 136 2.58 -5.33 -1.74
N ARG A 137 2.77 -4.13 -1.21
CA ARG A 137 1.91 -2.97 -1.48
C ARG A 137 2.60 -1.98 -2.38
N LEU A 138 1.99 -1.72 -3.51
CA LEU A 138 2.37 -0.70 -4.48
C LEU A 138 1.35 0.44 -4.42
N SER A 139 1.82 1.67 -4.33
CA SER A 139 0.99 2.87 -4.29
C SER A 139 1.33 3.75 -5.47
N LEU A 140 0.37 3.93 -6.36
CA LEU A 140 0.51 4.73 -7.58
C LEU A 140 -0.06 6.13 -7.38
N SER A 141 0.52 7.10 -8.06
CA SER A 141 0.08 8.50 -8.14
C SER A 141 -0.10 8.95 -9.58
N ALA A 142 -0.59 10.18 -9.78
CA ALA A 142 -0.70 10.78 -11.09
C ALA A 142 0.65 11.07 -11.77
N GLU A 143 1.74 10.98 -11.02
CA GLU A 143 3.11 11.17 -11.53
C GLU A 143 3.71 9.89 -12.12
N ASN A 144 3.12 8.72 -11.82
CA ASN A 144 3.59 7.47 -12.37
C ASN A 144 3.25 7.34 -13.86
N THR A 145 4.12 6.65 -14.59
CA THR A 145 4.00 6.46 -16.04
C THR A 145 3.63 5.03 -16.41
N PRO A 146 3.07 4.80 -17.60
CA PRO A 146 2.83 3.44 -18.11
C PRO A 146 4.11 2.60 -18.18
N GLU A 147 5.26 3.21 -18.51
CA GLU A 147 6.57 2.56 -18.60
C GLU A 147 7.03 2.02 -17.25
N GLU A 148 6.75 2.76 -16.17
CA GLU A 148 7.04 2.30 -14.81
C GLU A 148 6.17 1.08 -14.44
N VAL A 149 4.90 1.06 -14.87
CA VAL A 149 4.03 -0.10 -14.70
C VAL A 149 4.57 -1.32 -15.47
N GLU A 150 5.02 -1.12 -16.72
CA GLU A 150 5.65 -2.20 -17.48
C GLU A 150 6.92 -2.72 -16.82
N TYR A 151 7.73 -1.82 -16.25
CA TYR A 151 8.89 -2.22 -15.46
C TYR A 151 8.50 -3.10 -14.26
N LEU A 152 7.46 -2.70 -13.52
CA LEU A 152 6.95 -3.49 -12.39
C LEU A 152 6.45 -4.87 -12.84
N LEU A 153 5.72 -4.93 -13.95
CA LEU A 153 5.19 -6.18 -14.52
C LEU A 153 6.28 -7.15 -14.97
N LYS A 154 7.47 -6.66 -15.26
CA LYS A 154 8.65 -7.48 -15.54
C LYS A 154 9.41 -7.84 -14.27
N ALA A 155 9.71 -6.86 -13.43
CA ALA A 155 10.59 -7.03 -12.28
C ALA A 155 9.97 -7.88 -11.15
N VAL A 156 8.69 -7.66 -10.83
CA VAL A 156 8.03 -8.39 -9.72
C VAL A 156 7.97 -9.90 -9.96
N PRO A 157 7.55 -10.41 -11.13
CA PRO A 157 7.58 -11.86 -11.42
C PRO A 157 8.98 -12.46 -11.34
N GLU A 158 10.01 -11.74 -11.82
CA GLU A 158 11.41 -12.19 -11.76
C GLU A 158 11.87 -12.35 -10.30
N VAL A 159 11.56 -11.37 -9.44
CA VAL A 159 11.91 -11.40 -8.01
C VAL A 159 11.15 -12.53 -7.30
N VAL A 160 9.82 -12.65 -7.51
CA VAL A 160 9.02 -13.73 -6.90
C VAL A 160 9.55 -15.11 -7.29
N THR A 161 9.85 -15.33 -8.57
CA THR A 161 10.39 -16.58 -9.06
C THR A 161 11.74 -16.92 -8.40
N ARG A 162 12.62 -15.93 -8.30
CA ARG A 162 13.92 -16.10 -7.67
C ARG A 162 13.79 -16.43 -6.19
N LEU A 163 12.97 -15.72 -5.43
CA LEU A 163 12.77 -15.96 -4.01
C LEU A 163 12.14 -17.33 -3.76
N ARG A 164 11.15 -17.73 -4.57
CA ARG A 164 10.56 -19.09 -4.51
C ARG A 164 11.58 -20.18 -4.74
N SER A 165 12.52 -20.01 -5.68
CA SER A 165 13.57 -20.99 -5.95
C SER A 165 14.50 -21.23 -4.75
N MET A 166 14.61 -20.28 -3.82
CA MET A 166 15.41 -20.37 -2.59
C MET A 166 14.58 -20.75 -1.37
N SER A 167 13.26 -20.70 -1.46
CA SER A 167 12.34 -20.90 -0.33
C SER A 167 12.14 -22.39 -0.01
N PRO A 168 12.46 -22.84 1.21
CA PRO A 168 12.11 -24.20 1.66
C PRO A 168 10.59 -24.43 1.71
N VAL A 169 9.85 -23.39 2.08
CA VAL A 169 8.38 -23.44 2.15
C VAL A 169 7.79 -23.67 0.77
N TRP A 170 8.28 -22.97 -0.25
CA TRP A 170 7.84 -23.16 -1.64
C TRP A 170 8.14 -24.57 -2.14
N ARG A 171 9.33 -25.12 -1.83
CA ARG A 171 9.69 -26.48 -2.19
C ARG A 171 8.74 -27.52 -1.55
N ASP A 172 8.35 -27.32 -0.28
CA ASP A 172 7.39 -28.18 0.38
C ASP A 172 6.00 -28.16 -0.26
N LEU A 173 5.61 -26.99 -0.80
CA LEU A 173 4.37 -26.83 -1.55
C LEU A 173 4.45 -27.55 -2.90
N GLU A 174 5.51 -27.34 -3.69
CA GLU A 174 5.71 -27.98 -4.99
C GLU A 174 5.80 -29.50 -4.89
N GLU A 175 6.41 -30.04 -3.84
CA GLU A 175 6.54 -31.47 -3.60
C GLU A 175 5.29 -32.07 -2.93
N GLY A 176 4.24 -31.29 -2.68
CA GLY A 176 2.98 -31.74 -2.08
C GLY A 176 3.08 -32.12 -0.61
N ARG A 177 4.17 -31.72 0.09
CA ARG A 177 4.31 -31.89 1.54
C ARG A 177 3.44 -30.92 2.33
N LYS A 178 3.09 -29.78 1.72
CA LYS A 178 2.14 -28.82 2.23
C LYS A 178 1.09 -28.52 1.16
N SER A 179 -0.08 -28.05 1.59
CA SER A 179 -1.14 -27.60 0.68
C SER A 179 -1.01 -26.11 0.43
N HIS A 180 -1.27 -25.69 -0.80
CA HIS A 180 -1.42 -24.28 -1.15
C HIS A 180 -2.61 -23.67 -0.41
N VAL A 181 -2.50 -22.40 -0.02
CA VAL A 181 -3.58 -21.65 0.63
C VAL A 181 -4.16 -20.59 -0.30
N ILE A 182 -3.50 -20.31 -1.46
CA ILE A 182 -3.99 -19.46 -2.56
C ILE A 182 -3.62 -20.04 -3.93
#